data_a5a6d59479c558b3149995697f214750
#
_entry.id   a5a6d59479c558b3149995697f214750
#
_cell.length_a   1.000
_cell.length_b   1.000
_cell.length_c   1.000
_cell.angle_alpha   90.00
_cell.angle_beta   90.00
_cell.angle_gamma   90.00
#
_symmetry.space_group_name_H-M   'P 1'
#
loop_
_entity.id
_entity.type
_entity.pdbx_description
1 polymer ?
#
loop_
_entity_poly.entity_id
_entity_poly.type
_entity_poly.pdbx_seq_one_letter_code
_entity_poly.pdbx_strand_id
1 'polypeptide(L)'
;GVIRFPNVFGKWSRPNYNSAIATFCHNLARGLPIKVHDEDHELTLCYVDDAVDDLIAAITGPPTGYRCLSPTKTYSATVGQIAATLRGIASTLHSVNVGSVGEGLERALYATYLSFIPEPQFDFPLQRHEDPRGAFVEFVRTPSAGQMSFFTAKPGVMRGSHYHHTKNERFLVLKGRAQFRFRCLAS
;
A
#
# COMPACT_ATOMS: atom_id res chain seq x y z
N GLY A 1 -20.77 -10.56 -26.65
CA GLY A 1 -21.03 -9.46 -25.74
C GLY A 1 -20.00 -8.34 -25.91
N VAL A 2 -20.34 -7.17 -25.46
CA VAL A 2 -19.47 -6.00 -25.42
C VAL A 2 -19.43 -5.49 -23.96
N ILE A 3 -18.25 -5.28 -23.40
CA ILE A 3 -18.09 -4.62 -22.10
C ILE A 3 -17.60 -3.20 -22.37
N ARG A 4 -18.29 -2.19 -21.83
CA ARG A 4 -17.91 -0.80 -21.97
C ARG A 4 -17.21 -0.34 -20.70
N PHE A 5 -15.89 -0.36 -20.70
CA PHE A 5 -15.08 0.13 -19.60
C PHE A 5 -14.96 1.67 -19.61
N PRO A 6 -14.97 2.32 -18.43
CA PRO A 6 -14.56 3.73 -18.29
C PRO A 6 -13.03 3.86 -18.41
N ASN A 7 -12.43 4.89 -17.82
CA ASN A 7 -10.97 5.04 -17.82
C ASN A 7 -10.30 3.85 -17.11
N VAL A 8 -9.72 2.94 -17.87
CA VAL A 8 -8.96 1.80 -17.33
C VAL A 8 -7.56 2.30 -16.93
N PHE A 9 -7.13 1.94 -15.72
CA PHE A 9 -5.80 2.23 -15.21
C PHE A 9 -5.21 1.00 -14.54
N GLY A 10 -3.90 0.98 -14.36
CA GLY A 10 -3.26 -0.13 -13.64
C GLY A 10 -1.78 -0.29 -13.95
N LYS A 11 -1.26 -1.40 -13.45
CA LYS A 11 0.15 -1.80 -13.55
C LYS A 11 0.61 -1.81 -15.01
N TRP A 12 1.85 -1.37 -15.23
CA TRP A 12 2.58 -1.39 -16.51
C TRP A 12 1.93 -0.62 -17.65
N SER A 13 0.95 0.23 -17.38
CA SER A 13 0.36 1.09 -18.40
C SER A 13 1.38 2.11 -18.92
N ARG A 14 1.26 2.45 -20.21
CA ARG A 14 2.21 3.36 -20.88
C ARG A 14 2.02 4.78 -20.37
N PRO A 15 3.07 5.41 -19.76
CA PRO A 15 3.01 6.81 -19.35
C PRO A 15 3.08 7.74 -20.56
N ASN A 16 2.66 8.99 -20.37
CA ASN A 16 2.65 10.03 -21.41
C ASN A 16 1.91 9.62 -22.69
N TYR A 17 0.85 8.86 -22.55
CA TYR A 17 0.01 8.43 -23.66
C TYR A 17 -1.45 8.83 -23.39
N ASN A 18 -2.27 7.97 -22.84
CA ASN A 18 -3.70 8.27 -22.62
C ASN A 18 -4.17 7.98 -21.18
N SER A 19 -3.25 7.84 -20.23
CA SER A 19 -3.57 7.64 -18.81
C SER A 19 -2.84 8.68 -17.95
N ALA A 20 -3.61 9.57 -17.33
CA ALA A 20 -3.08 10.52 -16.36
C ALA A 20 -2.44 9.80 -15.17
N ILE A 21 -3.07 8.71 -14.66
CA ILE A 21 -2.56 7.92 -13.54
C ILE A 21 -1.20 7.32 -13.87
N ALA A 22 -1.03 6.71 -15.06
CA ALA A 22 0.25 6.18 -15.51
C ALA A 22 1.34 7.26 -15.56
N THR A 23 0.99 8.43 -16.08
CA THR A 23 1.91 9.57 -16.17
C THR A 23 2.29 10.09 -14.79
N PHE A 24 1.33 10.19 -13.88
CA PHE A 24 1.59 10.62 -12.50
C PHE A 24 2.48 9.61 -11.76
N CYS A 25 2.18 8.32 -11.85
CA CYS A 25 3.00 7.27 -11.25
C CYS A 25 4.45 7.29 -11.79
N HIS A 26 4.60 7.38 -13.12
CA HIS A 26 5.90 7.45 -13.76
C HIS A 26 6.72 8.64 -13.31
N ASN A 27 6.11 9.83 -13.28
CA ASN A 27 6.79 11.07 -12.91
C ASN A 27 7.18 11.04 -11.42
N LEU A 28 6.24 10.71 -10.52
CA LEU A 28 6.50 10.66 -9.09
C LEU A 28 7.59 9.64 -8.74
N ALA A 29 7.60 8.46 -9.37
CA ALA A 29 8.63 7.45 -9.16
C ALA A 29 10.04 7.90 -9.62
N ARG A 30 10.14 9.00 -10.37
CA ARG A 30 11.40 9.59 -10.87
C ARG A 30 11.68 10.98 -10.30
N GLY A 31 10.92 11.41 -9.30
CA GLY A 31 11.07 12.74 -8.72
C GLY A 31 10.69 13.87 -9.68
N LEU A 32 9.96 13.57 -10.76
CA LEU A 32 9.51 14.56 -11.73
C LEU A 32 8.18 15.20 -11.30
N PRO A 33 7.93 16.46 -11.66
CA PRO A 33 6.68 17.13 -11.33
C PRO A 33 5.50 16.51 -12.08
N ILE A 34 4.34 16.48 -11.44
CA ILE A 34 3.07 16.18 -12.08
C ILE A 34 2.26 17.46 -12.25
N LYS A 35 1.63 17.61 -13.40
CA LYS A 35 0.75 18.75 -13.71
C LYS A 35 -0.70 18.29 -13.61
N VAL A 36 -1.47 18.95 -12.77
CA VAL A 36 -2.91 18.80 -12.66
C VAL A 36 -3.53 20.04 -13.26
N HIS A 37 -4.28 19.92 -14.34
CA HIS A 37 -4.89 21.06 -15.04
C HIS A 37 -6.23 21.46 -14.42
N ASP A 38 -6.98 20.49 -13.94
CA ASP A 38 -8.27 20.66 -13.28
C ASP A 38 -8.36 19.64 -12.15
N GLU A 39 -8.25 20.13 -10.92
CA GLU A 39 -8.25 19.28 -9.70
C GLU A 39 -9.64 18.73 -9.40
N ASP A 40 -10.68 19.42 -9.80
CA ASP A 40 -12.07 19.06 -9.52
C ASP A 40 -12.67 18.12 -10.58
N HIS A 41 -11.97 17.93 -11.69
CA HIS A 41 -12.44 17.02 -12.74
C HIS A 41 -12.59 15.59 -12.24
N GLU A 42 -13.83 15.13 -12.21
CA GLU A 42 -14.18 13.79 -11.73
C GLU A 42 -13.97 12.73 -12.80
N LEU A 43 -13.34 11.63 -12.44
CA LEU A 43 -13.09 10.48 -13.28
C LEU A 43 -13.80 9.24 -12.74
N THR A 44 -14.48 8.53 -13.62
CA THR A 44 -14.88 7.14 -13.37
C THR A 44 -13.76 6.23 -13.86
N LEU A 45 -13.27 5.38 -12.96
CA LEU A 45 -12.08 4.56 -13.13
C LEU A 45 -12.41 3.07 -13.00
N CYS A 46 -11.74 2.24 -13.79
CA CYS A 46 -11.74 0.78 -13.62
C CYS A 46 -10.30 0.31 -13.47
N TYR A 47 -10.01 -0.46 -12.42
CA TYR A 47 -8.68 -1.02 -12.23
C TYR A 47 -8.47 -2.21 -13.19
N VAL A 48 -7.26 -2.35 -13.71
CA VAL A 48 -6.97 -3.35 -14.76
C VAL A 48 -7.28 -4.77 -14.33
N ASP A 49 -7.02 -5.15 -13.08
CA ASP A 49 -7.31 -6.49 -12.59
C ASP A 49 -8.84 -6.72 -12.53
N ASP A 50 -9.62 -5.74 -12.06
CA ASP A 50 -11.08 -5.81 -12.05
C ASP A 50 -11.64 -5.91 -13.49
N ALA A 51 -11.03 -5.21 -14.46
CA ALA A 51 -11.40 -5.32 -15.86
C ALA A 51 -11.09 -6.70 -16.46
N VAL A 52 -9.96 -7.30 -16.08
CA VAL A 52 -9.58 -8.66 -16.50
C VAL A 52 -10.54 -9.69 -15.93
N ASP A 53 -10.92 -9.56 -14.66
CA ASP A 53 -11.91 -10.45 -14.03
C ASP A 53 -13.26 -10.41 -14.76
N ASP A 54 -13.75 -9.22 -15.14
CA ASP A 54 -14.96 -9.05 -15.93
C ASP A 54 -14.84 -9.71 -17.31
N LEU A 55 -13.70 -9.58 -17.99
CA LEU A 55 -13.45 -10.22 -19.27
C LEU A 55 -13.43 -11.75 -19.15
N ILE A 56 -12.76 -12.29 -18.14
CA ILE A 56 -12.73 -13.72 -17.87
C ILE A 56 -14.16 -14.24 -17.59
N ALA A 57 -14.90 -13.54 -16.73
CA ALA A 57 -16.28 -13.92 -16.44
C ALA A 57 -17.19 -13.91 -17.68
N ALA A 58 -16.99 -12.93 -18.56
CA ALA A 58 -17.75 -12.86 -19.83
C ALA A 58 -17.39 -13.97 -20.82
N ILE A 59 -16.15 -14.47 -20.82
CA ILE A 59 -15.66 -15.55 -21.68
C ILE A 59 -16.09 -16.92 -21.14
N THR A 60 -16.01 -17.12 -19.82
CA THR A 60 -16.29 -18.40 -19.17
C THR A 60 -17.77 -18.60 -18.82
N GLY A 61 -18.55 -17.52 -18.83
CA GLY A 61 -19.96 -17.56 -18.51
C GLY A 61 -20.80 -18.24 -19.62
N PRO A 62 -22.04 -18.58 -19.30
CA PRO A 62 -22.94 -19.20 -20.30
C PRO A 62 -23.19 -18.25 -21.49
N PRO A 63 -23.29 -18.76 -22.71
CA PRO A 63 -23.58 -17.95 -23.89
C PRO A 63 -24.96 -17.28 -23.76
N THR A 64 -24.99 -15.97 -23.75
CA THR A 64 -26.20 -15.18 -23.48
C THR A 64 -26.67 -14.32 -24.65
N GLY A 65 -26.19 -14.61 -25.89
CA GLY A 65 -26.43 -13.78 -27.06
C GLY A 65 -25.69 -12.43 -27.00
N TYR A 66 -26.15 -11.45 -27.79
CA TYR A 66 -25.54 -10.11 -27.75
C TYR A 66 -26.00 -9.33 -26.51
N ARG A 67 -25.03 -8.90 -25.72
CA ARG A 67 -25.25 -8.04 -24.53
C ARG A 67 -24.22 -6.94 -24.47
N CYS A 68 -24.66 -5.75 -24.07
CA CYS A 68 -23.76 -4.68 -23.60
C CYS A 68 -23.70 -4.76 -22.08
N LEU A 69 -22.52 -5.00 -21.56
CA LEU A 69 -22.23 -5.15 -20.13
C LEU A 69 -21.52 -3.91 -19.60
N SER A 70 -21.76 -3.61 -18.34
CA SER A 70 -20.97 -2.63 -17.58
C SER A 70 -19.97 -3.36 -16.70
N PRO A 71 -18.84 -2.74 -16.35
CA PRO A 71 -17.90 -3.32 -15.40
C PRO A 71 -18.56 -3.54 -14.04
N THR A 72 -18.19 -4.61 -13.36
CA THR A 72 -18.73 -4.96 -12.03
C THR A 72 -18.21 -4.03 -10.94
N LYS A 73 -17.01 -3.46 -11.15
CA LYS A 73 -16.37 -2.59 -10.16
C LYS A 73 -15.76 -1.36 -10.82
N THR A 74 -16.13 -0.22 -10.28
CA THR A 74 -15.58 1.08 -10.68
C THR A 74 -15.31 1.94 -9.46
N TYR A 75 -14.48 2.96 -9.64
CA TYR A 75 -14.15 3.95 -8.63
C TYR A 75 -14.44 5.34 -9.17
N SER A 76 -14.83 6.27 -8.31
CA SER A 76 -14.98 7.68 -8.65
C SER A 76 -14.03 8.51 -7.79
N ALA A 77 -13.25 9.38 -8.41
CA ALA A 77 -12.37 10.31 -7.74
C ALA A 77 -12.03 11.49 -8.65
N THR A 78 -11.75 12.66 -8.04
CA THR A 78 -11.23 13.78 -8.81
C THR A 78 -9.75 13.60 -9.14
N VAL A 79 -9.28 14.28 -10.18
CA VAL A 79 -7.85 14.26 -10.57
C VAL A 79 -6.97 14.77 -9.44
N GLY A 80 -7.45 15.76 -8.68
CA GLY A 80 -6.76 16.28 -7.49
C GLY A 80 -6.64 15.22 -6.38
N GLN A 81 -7.71 14.48 -6.09
CA GLN A 81 -7.69 13.39 -5.10
C GLN A 81 -6.71 12.27 -5.51
N ILE A 82 -6.73 11.88 -6.78
CA ILE A 82 -5.79 10.88 -7.31
C ILE A 82 -4.34 11.36 -7.17
N ALA A 83 -4.06 12.60 -7.55
CA ALA A 83 -2.73 13.19 -7.44
C ALA A 83 -2.25 13.28 -5.99
N ALA A 84 -3.12 13.68 -5.06
CA ALA A 84 -2.81 13.74 -3.63
C ALA A 84 -2.51 12.35 -3.06
N THR A 85 -3.33 11.34 -3.37
CA THR A 85 -3.11 9.95 -2.96
C THR A 85 -1.77 9.42 -3.48
N LEU A 86 -1.45 9.62 -4.76
CA LEU A 86 -0.18 9.17 -5.34
C LEU A 86 1.03 9.88 -4.75
N ARG A 87 0.94 11.19 -4.43
CA ARG A 87 1.99 11.91 -3.69
C ARG A 87 2.18 11.35 -2.29
N GLY A 88 1.08 11.03 -1.59
CA GLY A 88 1.13 10.38 -0.29
C GLY A 88 1.85 9.03 -0.36
N ILE A 89 1.50 8.18 -1.33
CA ILE A 89 2.16 6.90 -1.57
C ILE A 89 3.65 7.09 -1.85
N ALA A 90 4.00 8.00 -2.76
CA ALA A 90 5.39 8.29 -3.11
C ALA A 90 6.21 8.77 -1.91
N SER A 91 5.64 9.58 -1.02
CA SER A 91 6.33 10.09 0.17
C SER A 91 6.64 9.02 1.22
N THR A 92 5.93 7.89 1.20
CA THR A 92 6.13 6.79 2.16
C THR A 92 6.94 5.62 1.60
N LEU A 93 7.30 5.64 0.31
CA LEU A 93 7.95 4.52 -0.39
C LEU A 93 9.22 4.03 0.32
N HIS A 94 10.07 4.96 0.80
CA HIS A 94 11.32 4.64 1.51
C HIS A 94 11.18 4.84 3.02
N SER A 95 10.03 4.47 3.55
CA SER A 95 9.75 4.52 4.98
C SER A 95 9.07 3.23 5.45
N VAL A 96 9.00 3.04 6.74
CA VAL A 96 8.27 1.93 7.36
C VAL A 96 6.76 2.10 7.31
N ASN A 97 6.26 3.26 6.88
CA ASN A 97 4.83 3.56 6.87
C ASN A 97 4.15 2.92 5.66
N VAL A 98 3.10 2.19 5.90
CA VAL A 98 2.25 1.57 4.88
C VAL A 98 0.83 2.13 5.05
N GLY A 99 0.28 2.71 3.99
CA GLY A 99 -1.07 3.27 3.97
C GLY A 99 -2.18 2.22 4.01
N SER A 100 -3.39 2.64 3.70
CA SER A 100 -4.58 1.77 3.67
C SER A 100 -4.64 0.97 2.36
N VAL A 101 -3.71 0.02 2.20
CA VAL A 101 -3.52 -0.73 0.94
C VAL A 101 -4.28 -2.06 0.88
N GLY A 102 -5.25 -2.29 1.79
CA GLY A 102 -6.03 -3.53 1.84
C GLY A 102 -7.07 -3.65 0.73
N GLU A 103 -7.77 -2.56 0.42
CA GLU A 103 -8.88 -2.53 -0.53
C GLU A 103 -9.07 -1.15 -1.17
N GLY A 104 -10.03 -1.05 -2.09
CA GLY A 104 -10.46 0.21 -2.67
C GLY A 104 -9.50 0.83 -3.67
N LEU A 105 -9.77 2.11 -3.99
CA LEU A 105 -8.99 2.87 -4.97
C LEU A 105 -7.53 3.06 -4.53
N GLU A 106 -7.28 3.29 -3.24
CA GLU A 106 -5.93 3.50 -2.72
C GLU A 106 -5.06 2.25 -2.94
N ARG A 107 -5.58 1.04 -2.69
CA ARG A 107 -4.91 -0.22 -3.02
C ARG A 107 -4.54 -0.32 -4.50
N ALA A 108 -5.50 0.00 -5.39
CA ALA A 108 -5.30 -0.06 -6.83
C ALA A 108 -4.24 0.97 -7.31
N LEU A 109 -4.28 2.19 -6.77
CA LEU A 109 -3.27 3.22 -7.04
C LEU A 109 -1.90 2.83 -6.49
N TYR A 110 -1.83 2.25 -5.29
CA TYR A 110 -0.59 1.76 -4.70
C TYR A 110 0.05 0.67 -5.56
N ALA A 111 -0.71 -0.37 -5.94
CA ALA A 111 -0.23 -1.43 -6.82
C ALA A 111 0.21 -0.91 -8.19
N THR A 112 -0.51 0.08 -8.73
CA THR A 112 -0.12 0.75 -9.97
C THR A 112 1.21 1.49 -9.79
N TYR A 113 1.34 2.30 -8.74
CA TYR A 113 2.56 3.07 -8.47
C TYR A 113 3.79 2.17 -8.32
N LEU A 114 3.68 1.06 -7.58
CA LEU A 114 4.79 0.10 -7.41
C LEU A 114 5.32 -0.42 -8.75
N SER A 115 4.48 -0.59 -9.76
CA SER A 115 4.91 -1.05 -11.08
C SER A 115 5.75 -0.04 -11.88
N PHE A 116 5.82 1.22 -11.42
CA PHE A 116 6.59 2.28 -12.04
C PHE A 116 7.91 2.59 -11.32
N ILE A 117 8.14 1.99 -10.17
CA ILE A 117 9.37 2.21 -9.39
C ILE A 117 10.55 1.60 -10.15
N PRO A 118 11.64 2.36 -10.36
CA PRO A 118 12.87 1.81 -10.92
C PRO A 118 13.51 0.77 -9.98
N GLU A 119 14.07 -0.30 -10.54
CA GLU A 119 14.70 -1.39 -9.77
C GLU A 119 15.70 -0.90 -8.69
N PRO A 120 16.56 0.11 -8.94
CA PRO A 120 17.46 0.62 -7.91
C PRO A 120 16.80 1.26 -6.69
N GLN A 121 15.48 1.44 -6.71
CA GLN A 121 14.69 2.02 -5.62
C GLN A 121 13.82 0.98 -4.90
N PHE A 122 14.00 -0.31 -5.14
CA PHE A 122 13.19 -1.36 -4.52
C PHE A 122 13.54 -1.60 -3.05
N ASP A 123 14.74 -1.26 -2.65
CA ASP A 123 15.21 -1.43 -1.29
C ASP A 123 15.57 -0.09 -0.64
N PHE A 124 15.47 -0.04 0.67
CA PHE A 124 15.90 1.09 1.47
C PHE A 124 16.41 0.60 2.83
N PRO A 125 17.41 1.29 3.42
CA PRO A 125 17.93 0.91 4.72
C PRO A 125 16.91 1.20 5.83
N LEU A 126 16.71 0.22 6.71
CA LEU A 126 15.90 0.40 7.91
C LEU A 126 16.74 1.08 9.01
N GLN A 127 16.12 1.98 9.76
CA GLN A 127 16.78 2.62 10.91
C GLN A 127 16.95 1.61 12.03
N ARG A 128 18.21 1.35 12.39
CA ARG A 128 18.60 0.49 13.48
C ARG A 128 18.97 1.33 14.70
N HIS A 129 18.30 1.06 15.81
CA HIS A 129 18.59 1.65 17.10
C HIS A 129 19.35 0.63 17.96
N GLU A 130 20.56 0.96 18.39
CA GLU A 130 21.39 0.10 19.21
C GLU A 130 21.68 0.72 20.56
N ASP A 131 21.65 -0.12 21.60
CA ASP A 131 22.07 0.22 22.96
C ASP A 131 22.84 -0.98 23.57
N PRO A 132 23.42 -0.85 24.78
CA PRO A 132 24.11 -1.97 25.43
C PRO A 132 23.28 -3.23 25.60
N ARG A 133 21.96 -3.16 25.56
CA ARG A 133 21.02 -4.27 25.72
C ARG A 133 20.80 -5.06 24.43
N GLY A 134 21.02 -4.44 23.27
CA GLY A 134 20.80 -5.03 21.94
C GLY A 134 20.33 -4.01 20.91
N ALA A 135 19.71 -4.47 19.83
CA ALA A 135 19.23 -3.65 18.74
C ALA A 135 17.70 -3.70 18.63
N PHE A 136 17.13 -2.64 18.08
CA PHE A 136 15.71 -2.53 17.74
C PHE A 136 15.58 -1.97 16.31
N VAL A 137 14.72 -2.59 15.52
CA VAL A 137 14.40 -2.17 14.14
C VAL A 137 12.90 -2.25 13.94
N GLU A 138 12.29 -1.15 13.57
CA GLU A 138 10.92 -1.15 13.07
C GLU A 138 10.94 -1.34 11.55
N PHE A 139 10.06 -2.17 11.01
CA PHE A 139 10.04 -2.43 9.56
C PHE A 139 8.65 -2.27 8.91
N VAL A 140 7.57 -2.21 9.71
CA VAL A 140 6.22 -1.89 9.24
C VAL A 140 5.51 -1.05 10.28
N ARG A 141 4.88 0.02 9.84
CA ARG A 141 3.94 0.85 10.62
C ARG A 141 2.72 1.16 9.78
N THR A 142 1.55 0.94 10.35
CA THR A 142 0.28 1.25 9.70
C THR A 142 -0.53 2.25 10.54
N PRO A 143 -1.36 3.10 9.92
CA PRO A 143 -2.17 4.07 10.65
C PRO A 143 -3.18 3.44 11.63
N SER A 144 -3.72 2.28 11.29
CA SER A 144 -4.85 1.67 12.02
C SER A 144 -4.53 0.33 12.68
N ALA A 145 -3.51 -0.41 12.20
CA ALA A 145 -3.21 -1.76 12.66
C ALA A 145 -1.92 -1.87 13.50
N GLY A 146 -1.26 -0.75 13.80
CA GLY A 146 -0.06 -0.72 14.63
C GLY A 146 1.24 -0.90 13.87
N GLN A 147 2.23 -1.52 14.49
CA GLN A 147 3.58 -1.64 13.96
C GLN A 147 4.13 -3.06 14.15
N MET A 148 5.06 -3.44 13.26
CA MET A 148 5.88 -4.63 13.41
C MET A 148 7.35 -4.23 13.56
N SER A 149 8.01 -4.82 14.53
CA SER A 149 9.41 -4.54 14.83
C SER A 149 10.14 -5.82 15.19
N PHE A 150 11.44 -5.81 14.97
CA PHE A 150 12.36 -6.84 15.38
C PHE A 150 13.34 -6.28 16.41
N PHE A 151 13.65 -7.02 17.45
CA PHE A 151 14.70 -6.64 18.37
C PHE A 151 15.56 -7.82 18.80
N THR A 152 16.78 -7.52 19.17
CA THR A 152 17.67 -8.48 19.84
C THR A 152 17.83 -8.09 21.30
N ALA A 153 18.10 -9.07 22.14
CA ALA A 153 18.46 -8.86 23.52
C ALA A 153 19.69 -9.71 23.87
N LYS A 154 20.68 -9.12 24.51
CA LYS A 154 21.85 -9.85 25.00
C LYS A 154 21.46 -10.75 26.19
N PRO A 155 22.18 -11.86 26.46
CA PRO A 155 21.91 -12.69 27.61
C PRO A 155 21.95 -11.88 28.91
N GLY A 156 21.00 -12.13 29.81
CA GLY A 156 20.91 -11.52 31.12
C GLY A 156 20.37 -10.10 31.16
N VAL A 157 20.05 -9.47 30.02
CA VAL A 157 19.50 -8.11 30.03
C VAL A 157 17.98 -8.12 30.19
N MET A 158 17.48 -7.10 30.89
CA MET A 158 16.06 -6.84 31.04
C MET A 158 15.64 -5.72 30.08
N ARG A 159 14.55 -5.92 29.36
CA ARG A 159 13.85 -4.93 28.54
C ARG A 159 12.41 -4.77 29.03
N GLY A 160 11.80 -3.62 28.82
CA GLY A 160 10.43 -3.35 29.25
C GLY A 160 10.39 -2.46 30.48
N SER A 161 9.73 -2.90 31.55
CA SER A 161 9.42 -2.10 32.76
C SER A 161 8.52 -0.90 32.46
N HIS A 162 7.55 -1.10 31.56
CA HIS A 162 6.52 -0.12 31.19
C HIS A 162 5.17 -0.81 31.02
N TYR A 163 4.13 -0.02 30.95
CA TYR A 163 2.79 -0.49 30.66
C TYR A 163 2.12 0.38 29.59
N HIS A 164 1.10 -0.18 28.96
CA HIS A 164 0.32 0.52 27.94
C HIS A 164 -1.16 0.47 28.28
N HIS A 165 -1.85 1.58 28.11
CA HIS A 165 -3.31 1.63 28.25
C HIS A 165 -4.07 1.16 27.00
N THR A 166 -3.48 1.38 25.82
CA THR A 166 -4.18 1.21 24.52
C THR A 166 -3.50 0.26 23.56
N LYS A 167 -2.30 -0.24 23.90
CA LYS A 167 -1.57 -1.15 23.03
C LYS A 167 -1.77 -2.60 23.45
N ASN A 168 -2.04 -3.45 22.46
CA ASN A 168 -1.93 -4.89 22.58
C ASN A 168 -0.64 -5.33 21.91
N GLU A 169 0.18 -6.10 22.63
CA GLU A 169 1.47 -6.57 22.13
C GLU A 169 1.47 -8.07 21.99
N ARG A 170 2.09 -8.56 20.92
CA ARG A 170 2.37 -9.98 20.72
C ARG A 170 3.86 -10.14 20.52
N PHE A 171 4.44 -11.14 21.18
CA PHE A 171 5.86 -11.46 21.08
C PHE A 171 6.05 -12.83 20.46
N LEU A 172 7.01 -12.94 19.54
CA LEU A 172 7.48 -14.18 18.97
C LEU A 172 8.99 -14.28 19.22
N VAL A 173 9.42 -15.32 19.92
CA VAL A 173 10.85 -15.60 20.12
C VAL A 173 11.36 -16.37 18.92
N LEU A 174 12.13 -15.73 18.05
CA LEU A 174 12.68 -16.35 16.84
C LEU A 174 13.92 -17.21 17.13
N LYS A 175 14.74 -16.79 18.11
CA LYS A 175 15.97 -17.50 18.48
C LYS A 175 16.28 -17.30 19.97
N GLY A 176 16.72 -18.35 20.65
CA GLY A 176 17.09 -18.30 22.06
C GLY A 176 15.92 -18.56 23.01
N ARG A 177 16.03 -18.05 24.22
CA ARG A 177 15.00 -18.18 25.27
C ARG A 177 14.77 -16.80 25.90
N ALA A 178 13.50 -16.46 26.16
CA ALA A 178 13.10 -15.23 26.85
C ALA A 178 12.14 -15.56 27.99
N GLN A 179 12.25 -14.85 29.09
CA GLN A 179 11.29 -14.90 30.19
C GLN A 179 10.47 -13.63 30.17
N PHE A 180 9.14 -13.75 30.07
CA PHE A 180 8.19 -12.62 30.16
C PHE A 180 7.63 -12.57 31.57
N ARG A 181 7.66 -11.38 32.19
CA ARG A 181 7.09 -11.14 33.51
C ARG A 181 6.06 -10.04 33.41
N PHE A 182 4.89 -10.30 33.93
CA PHE A 182 3.77 -9.37 33.97
C PHE A 182 3.36 -9.12 35.42
N ARG A 183 2.98 -7.89 35.70
CA ARG A 183 2.45 -7.50 37.02
C ARG A 183 1.14 -6.73 36.82
N CYS A 184 0.11 -7.09 37.58
CA CYS A 184 -1.09 -6.29 37.68
C CYS A 184 -0.79 -5.05 38.53
N LEU A 185 -1.22 -3.86 38.05
CA LEU A 185 -1.01 -2.62 38.79
C LEU A 185 -2.01 -2.43 39.93
N ALA A 186 -3.11 -3.18 39.93
CA ALA A 186 -4.17 -3.11 40.92
C ALA A 186 -3.97 -4.09 42.11
N SER A 187 -2.87 -4.80 42.18
CA SER A 187 -2.52 -5.76 43.23
C SER A 187 -1.27 -5.39 43.98
#